data_da6f1049627e2e9f99dd969a1aa25d8c
#
_entry.id   da6f1049627e2e9f99dd969a1aa25d8c
#
_cell.length_a   1.000
_cell.length_b   1.000
_cell.length_c   1.000
_cell.angle_alpha   90.00
_cell.angle_beta   90.00
_cell.angle_gamma   90.00
#
_symmetry.space_group_name_H-M   'P 1'
#
loop_
_entity.id
_entity.type
_entity.pdbx_description
1 polymer ?
#
loop_
_entity_poly.entity_id
_entity_poly.type
_entity_poly.pdbx_seq_one_letter_code
_entity_poly.pdbx_strand_id
1 'polypeptide(L)'
;LPKSHPFAKRESIDLKDLACEGFVMFERAVSPDSFDALLAACQRAGFVPNILHEVRSIALQVAFAGCEQGVALVPVSSERYLPDNAVLRPLNDDIQITSVTLAWHEGQHDPLLENVLDLVRGYFGGVA
;
A
#
# COMPACT_ATOMS: atom_id res chain seq x y z
N LEU A 1 1.91 11.28 -1.97
CA LEU A 1 1.90 12.49 -2.79
C LEU A 1 2.98 13.44 -2.31
N PRO A 2 3.62 14.25 -3.19
CA PRO A 2 4.44 15.37 -2.73
C PRO A 2 3.57 16.42 -2.02
N LYS A 3 4.14 17.17 -1.09
CA LYS A 3 3.40 18.24 -0.38
C LYS A 3 2.95 19.38 -1.29
N SER A 4 3.61 19.57 -2.43
CA SER A 4 3.24 20.55 -3.48
C SER A 4 2.01 20.12 -4.30
N HIS A 5 1.62 18.85 -4.25
CA HIS A 5 0.52 18.33 -5.05
C HIS A 5 -0.83 19.00 -4.71
N PRO A 6 -1.68 19.31 -5.69
CA PRO A 6 -2.99 19.94 -5.43
C PRO A 6 -3.86 19.16 -4.44
N PHE A 7 -3.77 17.83 -4.44
CA PHE A 7 -4.54 16.97 -3.54
C PHE A 7 -3.91 16.80 -2.15
N ALA A 8 -2.70 17.32 -1.92
CA ALA A 8 -2.04 17.23 -0.62
C ALA A 8 -2.82 17.90 0.52
N LYS A 9 -3.69 18.85 0.21
CA LYS A 9 -4.53 19.57 1.19
C LYS A 9 -5.89 18.92 1.44
N ARG A 10 -6.26 17.90 0.67
CA ARG A 10 -7.53 17.17 0.84
C ARG A 10 -7.44 16.26 2.08
N GLU A 11 -8.56 15.99 2.71
CA GLU A 11 -8.66 15.02 3.81
C GLU A 11 -8.55 13.58 3.29
N SER A 12 -9.14 13.32 2.12
CA SER A 12 -9.10 12.03 1.43
C SER A 12 -9.15 12.23 -0.10
N ILE A 13 -8.88 11.18 -0.86
CA ILE A 13 -8.77 11.21 -2.31
C ILE A 13 -9.55 10.02 -2.88
N ASP A 14 -10.29 10.23 -3.96
CA ASP A 14 -10.85 9.12 -4.74
C ASP A 14 -9.78 8.61 -5.72
N LEU A 15 -9.68 7.29 -5.89
CA LEU A 15 -8.69 6.70 -6.80
C LEU A 15 -8.84 7.22 -8.24
N LYS A 16 -10.08 7.44 -8.69
CA LYS A 16 -10.37 8.00 -10.02
C LYS A 16 -9.76 9.40 -10.26
N ASP A 17 -9.58 10.19 -9.19
CA ASP A 17 -8.99 11.54 -9.30
C ASP A 17 -7.51 11.47 -9.69
N LEU A 18 -6.87 10.32 -9.48
CA LEU A 18 -5.47 10.07 -9.85
C LEU A 18 -5.30 9.54 -11.28
N ALA A 19 -6.37 9.46 -12.08
CA ALA A 19 -6.33 8.87 -13.41
C ALA A 19 -5.36 9.57 -14.40
N CYS A 20 -5.08 10.85 -14.19
CA CYS A 20 -4.15 11.63 -15.03
C CYS A 20 -2.74 11.71 -14.42
N GLU A 21 -2.51 11.11 -13.27
CA GLU A 21 -1.22 11.15 -12.60
C GLU A 21 -0.27 10.06 -13.10
N GLY A 22 1.02 10.32 -12.96
CA GLY A 22 2.03 9.28 -13.12
C GLY A 22 2.23 8.49 -11.83
N PHE A 23 2.39 7.20 -11.93
CA PHE A 23 2.49 6.31 -10.76
C PHE A 23 3.92 5.81 -10.54
N VAL A 24 4.29 5.75 -9.26
CA VAL A 24 5.45 4.98 -8.78
C VAL A 24 4.91 3.69 -8.16
N MET A 25 5.23 2.56 -8.75
CA MET A 25 4.71 1.25 -8.35
C MET A 25 5.83 0.30 -7.91
N PHE A 26 5.46 -0.76 -7.21
CA PHE A 26 6.38 -1.89 -7.03
C PHE A 26 6.61 -2.61 -8.35
N GLU A 27 7.84 -3.09 -8.56
CA GLU A 27 8.11 -4.07 -9.61
C GLU A 27 7.18 -5.29 -9.44
N ARG A 28 6.51 -5.69 -10.50
CA ARG A 28 5.63 -6.87 -10.48
C ARG A 28 6.39 -8.13 -10.04
N ALA A 29 7.67 -8.26 -10.40
CA ALA A 29 8.52 -9.38 -9.99
C ALA A 29 8.76 -9.46 -8.48
N VAL A 30 8.66 -8.34 -7.75
CA VAL A 30 8.85 -8.29 -6.29
C VAL A 30 7.57 -8.66 -5.54
N SER A 31 6.42 -8.19 -6.03
CA SER A 31 5.13 -8.42 -5.39
C SER A 31 4.02 -8.50 -6.45
N PRO A 32 3.88 -9.67 -7.12
CA PRO A 32 2.90 -9.85 -8.19
C PRO A 32 1.47 -9.55 -7.73
N ASP A 33 1.07 -10.09 -6.57
CA ASP A 33 -0.28 -9.96 -6.05
C ASP A 33 -0.64 -8.49 -5.76
N SER A 34 0.29 -7.74 -5.15
CA SER A 34 0.08 -6.31 -4.86
C SER A 34 0.01 -5.48 -6.14
N PHE A 35 0.87 -5.79 -7.12
CA PHE A 35 0.86 -5.12 -8.43
C PHE A 35 -0.46 -5.35 -9.16
N ASP A 36 -0.88 -6.62 -9.26
CA ASP A 36 -2.09 -7.01 -9.98
C ASP A 36 -3.35 -6.49 -9.25
N ALA A 37 -3.38 -6.50 -7.91
CA ALA A 37 -4.48 -5.93 -7.12
C ALA A 37 -4.63 -4.42 -7.35
N LEU A 38 -3.51 -3.70 -7.40
CA LEU A 38 -3.51 -2.26 -7.66
C LEU A 38 -3.96 -1.94 -9.08
N LEU A 39 -3.46 -2.68 -10.07
CA LEU A 39 -3.87 -2.54 -11.47
C LEU A 39 -5.38 -2.78 -11.61
N ALA A 40 -5.90 -3.84 -10.98
CA ALA A 40 -7.33 -4.14 -10.97
C ALA A 40 -8.17 -3.05 -10.29
N ALA A 41 -7.66 -2.43 -9.21
CA ALA A 41 -8.32 -1.32 -8.54
C ALA A 41 -8.43 -0.10 -9.47
N CYS A 42 -7.36 0.27 -10.16
CA CYS A 42 -7.37 1.35 -11.14
C CYS A 42 -8.34 1.07 -12.29
N GLN A 43 -8.37 -0.17 -12.79
CA GLN A 43 -9.33 -0.57 -13.83
C GLN A 43 -10.79 -0.47 -13.36
N ARG A 44 -11.09 -0.87 -12.12
CA ARG A 44 -12.43 -0.67 -11.53
C ARG A 44 -12.79 0.80 -11.37
N ALA A 45 -11.79 1.66 -11.10
CA ALA A 45 -11.97 3.11 -11.05
C ALA A 45 -12.06 3.76 -12.45
N GLY A 46 -11.96 2.98 -13.54
CA GLY A 46 -12.18 3.41 -14.91
C GLY A 46 -10.93 3.88 -15.67
N PHE A 47 -9.73 3.57 -15.17
CA PHE A 47 -8.50 3.97 -15.85
C PHE A 47 -7.39 2.89 -15.76
N VAL A 48 -6.36 3.05 -16.61
CA VAL A 48 -5.13 2.27 -16.54
C VAL A 48 -4.02 3.20 -16.03
N PRO A 49 -3.30 2.84 -14.96
CA PRO A 49 -2.28 3.72 -14.40
C PRO A 49 -1.11 3.93 -15.38
N ASN A 50 -0.67 5.18 -15.51
CA ASN A 50 0.55 5.51 -16.21
C ASN A 50 1.74 5.29 -15.29
N ILE A 51 2.43 4.14 -15.42
CA ILE A 51 3.55 3.77 -14.56
C ILE A 51 4.81 4.47 -15.05
N LEU A 52 5.30 5.45 -14.28
CA LEU A 52 6.54 6.17 -14.59
C LEU A 52 7.77 5.47 -14.04
N HIS A 53 7.65 4.88 -12.85
CA HIS A 53 8.76 4.23 -12.17
C HIS A 53 8.30 2.95 -11.50
N GLU A 54 9.14 1.92 -11.59
CA GLU A 54 9.00 0.69 -10.83
C GLU A 54 10.14 0.61 -9.81
N VAL A 55 9.80 0.32 -8.56
CA VAL A 55 10.74 0.28 -7.43
C VAL A 55 10.60 -1.00 -6.62
N ARG A 56 11.61 -1.31 -5.81
CA ARG A 56 11.69 -2.58 -5.07
C ARG A 56 11.49 -2.44 -3.57
N SER A 57 11.23 -1.23 -3.08
CA SER A 57 10.95 -1.00 -1.65
C SER A 57 9.97 0.14 -1.44
N ILE A 58 9.20 0.06 -0.34
CA ILE A 58 8.26 1.11 0.07
C ILE A 58 9.01 2.43 0.32
N ALA A 59 10.20 2.37 0.92
CA ALA A 59 10.99 3.57 1.19
C ALA A 59 11.35 4.32 -0.11
N LEU A 60 11.72 3.59 -1.17
CA LEU A 60 11.96 4.20 -2.48
C LEU A 60 10.66 4.74 -3.09
N GLN A 61 9.55 4.01 -2.94
CA GLN A 61 8.27 4.44 -3.50
C GLN A 61 7.82 5.78 -2.91
N VAL A 62 7.90 5.94 -1.58
CA VAL A 62 7.55 7.22 -0.92
C VAL A 62 8.58 8.32 -1.19
N ALA A 63 9.87 7.98 -1.32
CA ALA A 63 10.91 8.95 -1.66
C ALA A 63 10.71 9.52 -3.07
N PHE A 64 10.43 8.67 -4.07
CA PHE A 64 10.13 9.11 -5.43
C PHE A 64 8.90 10.01 -5.48
N ALA A 65 7.83 9.63 -4.75
CA ALA A 65 6.64 10.47 -4.65
C ALA A 65 6.95 11.84 -4.01
N GLY A 66 7.77 11.86 -2.96
CA GLY A 66 8.20 13.12 -2.33
C GLY A 66 9.05 14.00 -3.27
N CYS A 67 9.81 13.39 -4.18
CA CYS A 67 10.60 14.07 -5.19
C CYS A 67 9.84 14.45 -6.47
N GLU A 68 8.50 14.45 -6.42
CA GLU A 68 7.62 14.81 -7.54
C GLU A 68 7.75 13.90 -8.77
N GLN A 69 8.22 12.67 -8.57
CA GLN A 69 8.38 11.69 -9.65
C GLN A 69 7.09 10.87 -9.90
N GLY A 70 5.97 11.29 -9.32
CA GLY A 70 4.67 10.67 -9.46
C GLY A 70 3.95 10.48 -8.14
N VAL A 71 2.82 9.79 -8.17
CA VAL A 71 2.04 9.41 -6.99
C VAL A 71 2.29 7.95 -6.64
N ALA A 72 2.19 7.61 -5.36
CA ALA A 72 2.38 6.24 -4.89
C ALA A 72 1.18 5.81 -4.05
N LEU A 73 0.68 4.59 -4.28
CA LEU A 73 -0.29 3.94 -3.41
C LEU A 73 0.46 2.98 -2.49
N VAL A 74 0.37 3.23 -1.20
CA VAL A 74 1.15 2.51 -0.19
C VAL A 74 0.28 2.19 1.02
N PRO A 75 0.57 1.13 1.78
CA PRO A 75 -0.12 0.86 3.03
C PRO A 75 0.04 2.01 4.03
N VAL A 76 -0.96 2.24 4.88
CA VAL A 76 -0.91 3.28 5.93
C VAL A 76 0.31 3.12 6.85
N SER A 77 0.77 1.90 7.09
CA SER A 77 1.98 1.61 7.87
C SER A 77 3.27 2.22 7.28
N SER A 78 3.21 2.71 6.03
CA SER A 78 4.33 3.38 5.37
C SER A 78 4.59 4.80 5.90
N GLU A 79 3.71 5.33 6.75
CA GLU A 79 3.85 6.64 7.38
C GLU A 79 5.22 6.83 8.06
N ARG A 80 5.76 5.78 8.66
CA ARG A 80 7.09 5.78 9.30
C ARG A 80 8.27 5.98 8.34
N TYR A 81 8.06 5.82 7.02
CA TYR A 81 9.08 6.04 5.98
C TYR A 81 8.86 7.34 5.22
N LEU A 82 7.86 8.13 5.62
CA LEU A 82 7.46 9.32 4.89
C LEU A 82 8.53 10.41 5.02
N PRO A 83 9.11 10.89 3.92
CA PRO A 83 10.04 12.01 3.96
C PRO A 83 9.30 13.33 4.19
N ASP A 84 10.03 14.36 4.65
CA ASP A 84 9.44 15.66 4.99
C ASP A 84 8.73 16.36 3.84
N ASN A 85 9.07 16.04 2.60
CA ASN A 85 8.49 16.62 1.39
C ASN A 85 7.28 15.85 0.84
N ALA A 86 6.87 14.76 1.48
CA ALA A 86 5.71 13.97 1.10
C ALA A 86 4.58 14.06 2.14
N VAL A 87 3.38 13.68 1.73
CA VAL A 87 2.19 13.55 2.58
C VAL A 87 1.41 12.30 2.22
N LEU A 88 0.91 11.61 3.24
CA LEU A 88 -0.03 10.52 3.10
C LEU A 88 -1.46 11.06 3.14
N ARG A 89 -2.31 10.52 2.27
CA ARG A 89 -3.76 10.80 2.28
C ARG A 89 -4.52 9.49 2.10
N PRO A 90 -5.54 9.25 2.92
CA PRO A 90 -6.37 8.06 2.76
C PRO A 90 -7.11 8.11 1.42
N LEU A 91 -7.32 6.93 0.84
CA LEU A 91 -8.26 6.78 -0.27
C LEU A 91 -9.66 6.51 0.28
N ASN A 92 -10.67 7.03 -0.43
CA ASN A 92 -12.07 6.69 -0.16
C ASN A 92 -12.43 5.30 -0.67
N ASP A 93 -11.63 4.78 -1.60
CA ASP A 93 -11.82 3.46 -2.19
C ASP A 93 -11.28 2.37 -1.25
N ASP A 94 -12.04 1.29 -1.08
CA ASP A 94 -11.57 0.11 -0.35
C ASP A 94 -10.65 -0.72 -1.26
N ILE A 95 -9.35 -0.54 -1.09
CA ILE A 95 -8.32 -1.24 -1.87
C ILE A 95 -7.46 -2.08 -0.94
N GLN A 96 -7.59 -3.38 -1.03
CA GLN A 96 -6.74 -4.31 -0.32
C GLN A 96 -5.57 -4.74 -1.22
N ILE A 97 -4.40 -4.15 -1.02
CA ILE A 97 -3.18 -4.42 -1.81
C ILE A 97 -2.15 -5.26 -1.05
N THR A 98 -2.35 -5.50 0.24
CA THR A 98 -1.42 -6.27 1.07
C THR A 98 -2.20 -7.10 2.07
N SER A 99 -1.85 -8.37 2.18
CA SER A 99 -2.29 -9.24 3.26
C SER A 99 -1.09 -9.68 4.10
N VAL A 100 -1.29 -9.81 5.40
CA VAL A 100 -0.29 -10.39 6.30
C VAL A 100 -0.82 -11.75 6.75
N THR A 101 -0.03 -12.79 6.52
CA THR A 101 -0.37 -14.16 6.87
C THR A 101 0.60 -14.68 7.92
N LEU A 102 0.10 -15.27 8.96
CA LEU A 102 0.88 -16.04 9.92
C LEU A 102 0.93 -17.50 9.46
N ALA A 103 2.13 -18.03 9.32
CA ALA A 103 2.34 -19.43 8.96
C ALA A 103 3.20 -20.13 10.02
N TRP A 104 2.86 -21.36 10.36
CA TRP A 104 3.62 -22.21 11.27
C TRP A 104 3.64 -23.65 10.79
N HIS A 105 4.57 -24.45 11.34
CA HIS A 105 4.72 -25.84 10.95
C HIS A 105 3.56 -26.68 11.52
N GLU A 106 2.93 -27.48 10.68
CA GLU A 106 1.88 -28.40 11.09
C GLU A 106 2.43 -29.44 12.08
N GLY A 107 1.70 -29.63 13.20
CA GLY A 107 2.10 -30.56 14.26
C GLY A 107 3.05 -29.97 15.31
N GLN A 108 3.42 -28.72 15.23
CA GLN A 108 4.17 -28.05 16.30
C GLN A 108 3.19 -27.61 17.41
N HIS A 109 3.14 -28.38 18.49
CA HIS A 109 2.36 -28.08 19.70
C HIS A 109 3.30 -27.44 20.72
N ASP A 110 3.52 -26.14 20.61
CA ASP A 110 4.30 -25.35 21.56
C ASP A 110 3.34 -24.40 22.30
N PRO A 111 3.27 -24.43 23.66
CA PRO A 111 2.45 -23.48 24.40
C PRO A 111 2.73 -22.02 24.09
N LEU A 112 3.97 -21.68 23.71
CA LEU A 112 4.33 -20.33 23.27
C LEU A 112 3.65 -19.98 21.95
N LEU A 113 3.61 -20.92 21.00
CA LEU A 113 2.92 -20.73 19.72
C LEU A 113 1.42 -20.48 19.93
N GLU A 114 0.76 -21.28 20.78
CA GLU A 114 -0.67 -21.10 21.09
C GLU A 114 -0.94 -19.72 21.69
N ASN A 115 -0.10 -19.26 22.63
CA ASN A 115 -0.21 -17.93 23.20
C ASN A 115 -0.06 -16.81 22.14
N VAL A 116 0.87 -16.98 21.19
CA VAL A 116 1.06 -16.02 20.08
C VAL A 116 -0.16 -16.02 19.16
N LEU A 117 -0.69 -17.20 18.84
CA LEU A 117 -1.89 -17.31 18.00
C LEU A 117 -3.10 -16.65 18.65
N ASP A 118 -3.30 -16.85 19.96
CA ASP A 118 -4.40 -16.24 20.70
C ASP A 118 -4.25 -14.71 20.80
N LEU A 119 -3.02 -14.20 20.99
CA LEU A 119 -2.74 -12.76 20.93
C LEU A 119 -3.07 -12.18 19.56
N VAL A 120 -2.63 -12.83 18.49
CA VAL A 120 -2.89 -12.36 17.10
C VAL A 120 -4.39 -12.39 16.80
N ARG A 121 -5.08 -13.47 17.16
CA ARG A 121 -6.55 -13.57 16.99
C ARG A 121 -7.29 -12.49 17.79
N GLY A 122 -6.86 -12.22 19.02
CA GLY A 122 -7.44 -11.18 19.86
C GLY A 122 -7.20 -9.77 19.35
N TYR A 123 -6.02 -9.49 18.76
CA TYR A 123 -5.64 -8.17 18.31
C TYR A 123 -6.25 -7.81 16.94
N PHE A 124 -6.31 -8.77 16.02
CA PHE A 124 -6.82 -8.56 14.67
C PHE A 124 -8.29 -8.96 14.47
N GLY A 125 -8.98 -9.38 15.54
CA GLY A 125 -10.45 -9.52 15.58
C GLY A 125 -11.06 -10.29 14.42
N GLY A 126 -10.74 -11.57 14.25
CA GLY A 126 -11.59 -12.45 13.44
C GLY A 126 -11.51 -12.26 11.93
N VAL A 127 -10.33 -12.07 11.38
CA VAL A 127 -10.10 -12.32 9.95
C VAL A 127 -9.73 -13.79 9.81
N ALA A 128 -10.71 -14.58 9.46
CA ALA A 128 -10.51 -15.93 8.97
C ALA A 128 -10.04 -15.87 7.52
#